data_ee2a5f06f8669ca168d10198f7f9206b
#
_entry.id   ee2a5f06f8669ca168d10198f7f9206b
#
_cell.length_a   1.000
_cell.length_b   1.000
_cell.length_c   1.000
_cell.angle_alpha   90.00
_cell.angle_beta   90.00
_cell.angle_gamma   90.00
#
_symmetry.space_group_name_H-M   'P 1'
#
loop_
_entity.id
_entity.type
_entity.pdbx_description
1 polymer ?
#
loop_
_entity_poly.entity_id
_entity_poly.type
_entity_poly.pdbx_seq_one_letter_code
_entity_poly.pdbx_strand_id
1 'polypeptide(L)'
;MHNIRFIQTCLITLLLLLAACTQQHQDGSQTIRVNVDEDLPADSFISQYSFIQLDSVTNPMVSQVRDIRLLDSLIFILDDAGRIFTFSSEGRHLATLDSLGMGSGQYATADAFDITKAGIYVLSRPQKRIMQYSFDGHLTRICPVHDHYLGFRVQADSMVVLASGNCNERKANFITMEMSTQKFKHEAEHFDRTESYTSDTYHPFVGQQGDTLLITNPFHTDIKMLAHGQSTPLCTFRFNTKEQMPANQQEYTFEELAQMTKHKPVVHNIALACATCDARYIGYEMFGEYGLSYLLTRIKADGSTQNMTIMNNPEPNFPYLSTPLCASDGQLVSVMPAYMLLQTEKAYGLNLFTSAGLKPTDNPVIFLHRLR
;
A
#
# COMPACT_ATOMS: atom_id res chain seq x y z
N MET A 1 15.36 15.58 -23.39
CA MET A 1 16.54 14.69 -23.31
C MET A 1 17.31 14.80 -21.99
N HIS A 2 17.24 15.89 -21.22
CA HIS A 2 17.92 16.02 -19.91
C HIS A 2 17.23 15.20 -18.80
N ASN A 3 15.92 15.12 -18.80
CA ASN A 3 15.15 14.39 -17.74
C ASN A 3 15.31 12.87 -17.80
N ILE A 4 15.50 12.29 -18.98
CA ILE A 4 15.68 10.82 -19.12
C ILE A 4 17.05 10.37 -18.58
N ARG A 5 18.09 11.19 -18.71
CA ARG A 5 19.41 10.89 -18.15
C ARG A 5 19.43 11.00 -16.62
N PHE A 6 18.66 11.93 -16.05
CA PHE A 6 18.54 12.09 -14.60
C PHE A 6 17.83 10.89 -13.96
N ILE A 7 16.75 10.42 -14.58
CA ILE A 7 16.03 9.22 -14.15
C ILE A 7 16.90 7.96 -14.26
N GLN A 8 17.65 7.79 -15.34
CA GLN A 8 18.58 6.66 -15.48
C GLN A 8 19.74 6.72 -14.47
N THR A 9 20.24 7.90 -14.13
CA THR A 9 21.32 8.06 -13.14
C THR A 9 20.82 7.74 -11.73
N CYS A 10 19.62 8.17 -11.35
CA CYS A 10 18.99 7.79 -10.08
C CYS A 10 18.72 6.28 -10.01
N LEU A 11 18.32 5.64 -11.11
CA LEU A 11 18.09 4.21 -11.19
C LEU A 11 19.36 3.38 -10.93
N ILE A 12 20.48 3.80 -11.55
CA ILE A 12 21.79 3.14 -11.40
C ILE A 12 22.36 3.38 -9.99
N THR A 13 22.18 4.57 -9.43
CA THR A 13 22.66 4.87 -8.08
C THR A 13 21.89 4.07 -7.02
N LEU A 14 20.61 3.84 -7.21
CA LEU A 14 19.79 3.03 -6.30
C LEU A 14 20.17 1.55 -6.33
N LEU A 15 20.53 1.00 -7.50
CA LEU A 15 21.08 -0.37 -7.62
C LEU A 15 22.47 -0.49 -6.99
N LEU A 16 23.31 0.54 -7.04
CA LEU A 16 24.65 0.55 -6.44
C LEU A 16 24.62 0.77 -4.92
N LEU A 17 23.64 1.49 -4.39
CA LEU A 17 23.41 1.63 -2.94
C LEU A 17 22.91 0.33 -2.27
N LEU A 18 22.42 -0.62 -3.05
CA LEU A 18 22.08 -1.97 -2.57
C LEU A 18 23.31 -2.84 -2.29
N ALA A 19 24.48 -2.46 -2.79
CA ALA A 19 25.70 -3.28 -2.74
C ALA A 19 26.69 -2.92 -1.62
N ALA A 20 26.46 -1.85 -0.85
CA ALA A 20 27.42 -1.39 0.15
C ALA A 20 27.04 -1.88 1.57
N CYS A 21 27.88 -2.77 2.08
CA CYS A 21 28.06 -3.21 3.47
C CYS A 21 26.87 -3.93 4.14
N THR A 22 26.83 -5.26 4.01
CA THR A 22 26.16 -6.12 4.98
C THR A 22 26.58 -7.57 4.84
N GLN A 23 26.51 -8.33 5.91
CA GLN A 23 26.68 -9.78 5.89
C GLN A 23 25.70 -10.41 4.89
N GLN A 24 26.22 -10.86 3.76
CA GLN A 24 25.47 -11.59 2.75
C GLN A 24 25.09 -12.97 3.30
N HIS A 25 23.81 -13.22 3.46
CA HIS A 25 23.30 -14.57 3.66
C HIS A 25 23.46 -15.37 2.36
N GLN A 26 23.54 -16.70 2.45
CA GLN A 26 23.73 -17.62 1.32
C GLN A 26 22.63 -17.52 0.23
N ASP A 27 21.49 -16.84 0.52
CA ASP A 27 20.37 -16.64 -0.41
C ASP A 27 20.40 -15.30 -1.16
N GLY A 28 21.44 -14.49 -0.97
CA GLY A 28 21.61 -13.19 -1.64
C GLY A 28 20.76 -12.04 -1.05
N SER A 29 19.95 -12.29 -0.02
CA SER A 29 19.15 -11.26 0.63
C SER A 29 19.94 -10.46 1.67
N GLN A 30 19.65 -9.17 1.76
CA GLN A 30 20.22 -8.29 2.80
C GLN A 30 19.40 -8.41 4.09
N THR A 31 20.03 -8.67 5.24
CA THR A 31 19.37 -8.58 6.54
C THR A 31 19.53 -7.17 7.11
N ILE A 32 18.42 -6.52 7.41
CA ILE A 32 18.35 -5.18 8.00
C ILE A 32 17.80 -5.32 9.42
N ARG A 33 18.55 -4.79 10.40
CA ARG A 33 18.11 -4.76 11.80
C ARG A 33 17.40 -3.46 12.09
N VAL A 34 16.21 -3.55 12.68
CA VAL A 34 15.35 -2.41 13.01
C VAL A 34 15.20 -2.31 14.53
N ASN A 35 15.54 -1.16 15.08
CA ASN A 35 15.31 -0.85 16.48
C ASN A 35 13.96 -0.16 16.64
N VAL A 36 12.94 -0.91 17.08
CA VAL A 36 11.57 -0.39 17.29
C VAL A 36 11.42 0.44 18.55
N ASP A 37 12.38 0.38 19.48
CA ASP A 37 12.36 1.16 20.72
C ASP A 37 12.82 2.62 20.48
N GLU A 38 13.45 2.91 19.34
CA GLU A 38 13.76 4.28 18.94
C GLU A 38 12.49 4.91 18.36
N ASP A 39 12.10 6.05 18.90
CA ASP A 39 10.95 6.81 18.40
C ASP A 39 11.38 8.27 18.19
N LEU A 40 11.81 8.56 16.98
CA LEU A 40 12.25 9.91 16.60
C LEU A 40 11.03 10.75 16.17
N PRO A 41 11.11 12.08 16.40
CA PRO A 41 10.03 12.97 16.01
C PRO A 41 9.83 13.02 14.49
N ALA A 42 8.60 13.31 14.04
CA ALA A 42 8.20 13.28 12.64
C ALA A 42 9.04 14.22 11.75
N ASP A 43 9.54 15.34 12.27
CA ASP A 43 10.39 16.26 11.52
C ASP A 43 11.76 15.66 11.15
N SER A 44 12.16 14.57 11.81
CA SER A 44 13.33 13.78 11.40
C SER A 44 13.10 12.99 10.10
N PHE A 45 11.86 12.68 9.76
CA PHE A 45 11.46 11.86 8.61
C PHE A 45 10.81 12.68 7.50
N ILE A 46 10.04 13.68 7.88
CA ILE A 46 9.19 14.47 7.00
C ILE A 46 9.75 15.88 6.91
N SER A 47 9.99 16.33 5.69
CA SER A 47 10.52 17.67 5.42
C SER A 47 9.42 18.73 5.37
N GLN A 48 8.27 18.36 4.81
CA GLN A 48 7.10 19.23 4.67
C GLN A 48 5.86 18.39 4.41
N TYR A 49 4.69 18.98 4.60
CA TYR A 49 3.43 18.40 4.14
C TYR A 49 2.62 19.41 3.32
N SER A 50 1.78 18.89 2.46
CA SER A 50 0.72 19.61 1.79
C SER A 50 -0.58 18.82 1.90
N PHE A 51 -1.69 19.45 1.55
CA PHE A 51 -2.98 18.79 1.59
C PHE A 51 -3.82 19.14 0.36
N ILE A 52 -4.73 18.25 0.03
CA ILE A 52 -5.72 18.42 -1.03
C ILE A 52 -7.09 18.24 -0.40
N GLN A 53 -7.84 19.32 -0.34
CA GLN A 53 -9.24 19.30 0.07
C GLN A 53 -10.08 18.85 -1.11
N LEU A 54 -10.77 17.72 -0.93
CA LEU A 54 -11.64 17.19 -1.99
C LEU A 54 -12.93 18.01 -2.07
N ASP A 55 -13.39 18.20 -3.30
CA ASP A 55 -14.62 18.93 -3.61
C ASP A 55 -15.82 18.30 -2.89
N SER A 56 -16.56 19.11 -2.12
CA SER A 56 -17.70 18.65 -1.31
C SER A 56 -19.05 18.67 -2.06
N VAL A 57 -19.06 19.02 -3.34
CA VAL A 57 -20.27 18.95 -4.19
C VAL A 57 -20.48 17.59 -4.86
N THR A 58 -19.72 16.57 -4.47
CA THR A 58 -19.92 15.21 -4.98
C THR A 58 -21.23 14.62 -4.47
N ASN A 59 -21.94 13.92 -5.34
CA ASN A 59 -23.12 13.15 -4.98
C ASN A 59 -23.06 11.77 -5.66
N PRO A 60 -22.82 10.69 -4.92
CA PRO A 60 -22.65 10.61 -3.45
C PRO A 60 -21.30 11.16 -2.97
N MET A 61 -21.22 11.47 -1.66
CA MET A 61 -19.97 11.79 -0.98
C MET A 61 -19.09 10.56 -0.84
N VAL A 62 -17.77 10.77 -0.76
CA VAL A 62 -16.81 9.70 -0.41
C VAL A 62 -17.08 9.25 1.03
N SER A 63 -17.33 7.96 1.21
CA SER A 63 -17.45 7.35 2.53
C SER A 63 -16.07 7.03 3.13
N GLN A 64 -15.90 5.98 3.88
CA GLN A 64 -14.58 5.60 4.39
C GLN A 64 -13.65 5.18 3.25
N VAL A 65 -12.50 5.85 3.14
CA VAL A 65 -11.49 5.53 2.13
C VAL A 65 -10.82 4.21 2.46
N ARG A 66 -10.82 3.28 1.50
CA ARG A 66 -10.17 1.98 1.59
C ARG A 66 -8.82 1.96 0.89
N ASP A 67 -8.73 2.59 -0.25
CA ASP A 67 -7.51 2.60 -1.05
C ASP A 67 -7.44 3.87 -1.91
N ILE A 68 -6.23 4.30 -2.26
CA ILE A 68 -5.97 5.47 -3.08
C ILE A 68 -4.89 5.16 -4.11
N ARG A 69 -5.06 5.68 -5.33
CA ARG A 69 -4.07 5.62 -6.41
C ARG A 69 -3.88 6.99 -7.01
N LEU A 70 -2.63 7.29 -7.32
CA LEU A 70 -2.24 8.52 -8.01
C LEU A 70 -1.73 8.14 -9.41
N LEU A 71 -2.21 8.82 -10.43
CA LEU A 71 -1.73 8.66 -11.80
C LEU A 71 -1.67 10.02 -12.48
N ASP A 72 -0.47 10.45 -12.86
CA ASP A 72 -0.21 11.77 -13.44
C ASP A 72 -0.81 12.89 -12.51
N SER A 73 -1.81 13.63 -12.97
CA SER A 73 -2.50 14.69 -12.19
C SER A 73 -3.87 14.24 -11.66
N LEU A 74 -4.13 12.94 -11.59
CA LEU A 74 -5.41 12.38 -11.14
C LEU A 74 -5.25 11.62 -9.84
N ILE A 75 -6.28 11.67 -9.03
CA ILE A 75 -6.42 10.97 -7.76
C ILE A 75 -7.63 10.04 -7.87
N PHE A 76 -7.43 8.77 -7.58
CA PHE A 76 -8.49 7.77 -7.58
C PHE A 76 -8.67 7.23 -6.17
N ILE A 77 -9.89 7.21 -5.68
CA ILE A 77 -10.24 6.79 -4.32
C ILE A 77 -11.27 5.69 -4.40
N LEU A 78 -10.95 4.51 -3.86
CA LEU A 78 -11.90 3.46 -3.57
C LEU A 78 -12.45 3.66 -2.16
N ASP A 79 -13.76 3.77 -2.02
CA ASP A 79 -14.44 3.84 -0.73
C ASP A 79 -14.98 2.46 -0.26
N ASP A 80 -15.44 2.39 0.98
CA ASP A 80 -15.99 1.17 1.59
C ASP A 80 -17.34 0.75 0.99
N ALA A 81 -18.06 1.68 0.34
CA ALA A 81 -19.24 1.37 -0.45
C ALA A 81 -18.89 0.75 -1.83
N GLY A 82 -17.61 0.62 -2.18
CA GLY A 82 -17.14 0.03 -3.44
C GLY A 82 -17.21 0.98 -4.64
N ARG A 83 -17.31 2.28 -4.42
CA ARG A 83 -17.29 3.31 -5.47
C ARG A 83 -15.87 3.79 -5.69
N ILE A 84 -15.54 4.13 -6.94
CA ILE A 84 -14.24 4.70 -7.28
C ILE A 84 -14.45 6.13 -7.77
N PHE A 85 -13.95 7.08 -7.00
CA PHE A 85 -14.00 8.50 -7.32
C PHE A 85 -12.72 8.92 -8.03
N THR A 86 -12.86 9.78 -9.02
CA THR A 86 -11.75 10.43 -9.72
C THR A 86 -11.76 11.91 -9.41
N PHE A 87 -10.64 12.43 -8.91
CA PHE A 87 -10.41 13.84 -8.65
C PHE A 87 -9.19 14.34 -9.41
N SER A 88 -9.14 15.64 -9.68
CA SER A 88 -7.90 16.29 -10.12
C SER A 88 -6.91 16.43 -8.96
N SER A 89 -5.66 16.76 -9.26
CA SER A 89 -4.62 17.08 -8.27
C SER A 89 -4.98 18.26 -7.35
N GLU A 90 -5.93 19.11 -7.75
CA GLU A 90 -6.45 20.23 -6.94
C GLU A 90 -7.67 19.82 -6.09
N GLY A 91 -8.10 18.54 -6.14
CA GLY A 91 -9.23 18.02 -5.39
C GLY A 91 -10.60 18.22 -6.05
N ARG A 92 -10.66 18.72 -7.29
CA ARG A 92 -11.92 18.88 -8.03
C ARG A 92 -12.45 17.52 -8.47
N HIS A 93 -13.71 17.21 -8.15
CA HIS A 93 -14.37 15.99 -8.59
C HIS A 93 -14.54 15.97 -10.12
N LEU A 94 -14.16 14.86 -10.75
CA LEU A 94 -14.23 14.67 -12.20
C LEU A 94 -15.23 13.58 -12.60
N ALA A 95 -15.23 12.43 -11.90
CA ALA A 95 -16.11 11.31 -12.20
C ALA A 95 -16.28 10.39 -10.97
N THR A 96 -17.33 9.59 -11.00
CA THR A 96 -17.54 8.48 -10.05
C THR A 96 -17.91 7.21 -10.83
N LEU A 97 -17.13 6.16 -10.68
CA LEU A 97 -17.49 4.83 -11.11
C LEU A 97 -18.30 4.16 -9.98
N ASP A 98 -19.63 4.08 -10.16
CA ASP A 98 -20.55 3.38 -9.27
C ASP A 98 -21.30 2.32 -10.09
N SER A 99 -20.63 1.19 -10.29
CA SER A 99 -21.15 0.07 -11.09
C SER A 99 -21.42 -1.17 -10.22
N LEU A 100 -21.83 -0.97 -8.97
CA LEU A 100 -22.21 -2.04 -8.06
C LEU A 100 -23.48 -2.74 -8.55
N GLY A 101 -23.47 -4.06 -8.51
CA GLY A 101 -24.62 -4.88 -8.88
C GLY A 101 -24.24 -6.24 -9.47
N MET A 102 -25.26 -6.94 -10.01
CA MET A 102 -25.13 -8.30 -10.57
C MET A 102 -25.31 -8.31 -12.09
N GLY A 103 -25.48 -7.18 -12.73
CA GLY A 103 -25.59 -7.05 -14.19
C GLY A 103 -24.29 -7.41 -14.92
N SER A 104 -24.36 -7.56 -16.24
CA SER A 104 -23.21 -7.97 -17.07
C SER A 104 -22.04 -6.99 -17.02
N GLY A 105 -22.32 -5.71 -16.81
CA GLY A 105 -21.31 -4.64 -16.70
C GLY A 105 -21.09 -4.15 -15.28
N GLN A 106 -21.55 -4.88 -14.26
CA GLN A 106 -21.49 -4.48 -12.87
C GLN A 106 -20.63 -5.44 -12.05
N TYR A 107 -19.92 -4.92 -11.04
CA TYR A 107 -19.19 -5.72 -10.06
C TYR A 107 -20.03 -5.88 -8.78
N ALA A 108 -20.06 -7.09 -8.23
CA ALA A 108 -20.78 -7.36 -6.98
C ALA A 108 -20.10 -6.68 -5.78
N THR A 109 -18.78 -6.61 -5.82
CA THR A 109 -17.91 -5.92 -4.86
C THR A 109 -16.73 -5.32 -5.58
N ALA A 110 -16.19 -4.21 -5.11
CA ALA A 110 -14.87 -3.71 -5.48
C ALA A 110 -13.87 -4.11 -4.39
N ASP A 111 -13.34 -5.33 -4.47
CA ASP A 111 -12.44 -5.85 -3.42
C ASP A 111 -11.03 -5.25 -3.51
N ALA A 112 -10.57 -4.97 -4.71
CA ALA A 112 -9.34 -4.23 -5.01
C ALA A 112 -9.50 -3.48 -6.34
N PHE A 113 -8.69 -2.44 -6.54
CA PHE A 113 -8.62 -1.75 -7.81
C PHE A 113 -7.20 -1.38 -8.18
N ASP A 114 -6.98 -1.14 -9.45
CA ASP A 114 -5.74 -0.61 -9.99
C ASP A 114 -5.99 0.30 -11.18
N ILE A 115 -5.03 1.15 -11.49
CA ILE A 115 -5.18 2.19 -12.51
C ILE A 115 -3.98 2.17 -13.44
N THR A 116 -4.25 2.19 -14.74
CA THR A 116 -3.25 2.49 -15.76
C THR A 116 -3.77 3.58 -16.70
N LYS A 117 -2.97 4.00 -17.67
CA LYS A 117 -3.45 4.93 -18.71
C LYS A 117 -4.58 4.36 -19.57
N ALA A 118 -4.76 3.03 -19.54
CA ALA A 118 -5.84 2.34 -20.27
C ALA A 118 -7.18 2.32 -19.49
N GLY A 119 -7.22 2.76 -18.23
CA GLY A 119 -8.45 2.89 -17.45
C GLY A 119 -8.36 2.37 -16.01
N ILE A 120 -9.54 2.14 -15.45
CA ILE A 120 -9.79 1.67 -14.09
C ILE A 120 -10.03 0.16 -14.13
N TYR A 121 -9.33 -0.58 -13.29
CA TYR A 121 -9.49 -2.04 -13.15
C TYR A 121 -10.05 -2.37 -11.78
N VAL A 122 -11.08 -3.19 -11.72
CA VAL A 122 -11.77 -3.58 -10.48
C VAL A 122 -11.78 -5.09 -10.36
N LEU A 123 -11.26 -5.62 -9.26
CA LEU A 123 -11.39 -7.04 -8.90
C LEU A 123 -12.70 -7.22 -8.12
N SER A 124 -13.56 -8.12 -8.61
CA SER A 124 -14.72 -8.60 -7.89
C SER A 124 -14.51 -10.07 -7.52
N ARG A 125 -14.19 -10.32 -6.25
CA ARG A 125 -13.90 -11.67 -5.71
C ARG A 125 -15.09 -12.63 -5.83
N PRO A 126 -16.34 -12.24 -5.48
CA PRO A 126 -17.49 -13.13 -5.64
C PRO A 126 -17.73 -13.55 -7.08
N GLN A 127 -17.41 -12.69 -8.03
CA GLN A 127 -17.59 -12.93 -9.47
C GLN A 127 -16.34 -13.55 -10.12
N LYS A 128 -15.22 -13.67 -9.39
CA LYS A 128 -13.93 -14.17 -9.86
C LYS A 128 -13.50 -13.52 -11.17
N ARG A 129 -13.52 -12.19 -11.23
CA ARG A 129 -13.16 -11.45 -12.45
C ARG A 129 -12.56 -10.09 -12.16
N ILE A 130 -11.72 -9.63 -13.07
CA ILE A 130 -11.27 -8.25 -13.16
C ILE A 130 -12.08 -7.59 -14.28
N MET A 131 -12.60 -6.42 -14.00
CA MET A 131 -13.36 -5.60 -14.94
C MET A 131 -12.59 -4.33 -15.22
N GLN A 132 -12.41 -4.01 -16.50
CA GLN A 132 -11.76 -2.77 -16.93
C GLN A 132 -12.83 -1.79 -17.40
N TYR A 133 -12.73 -0.57 -16.89
CA TYR A 133 -13.57 0.56 -17.28
C TYR A 133 -12.69 1.67 -17.83
N SER A 134 -13.20 2.41 -18.80
CA SER A 134 -12.63 3.71 -19.18
C SER A 134 -12.83 4.75 -18.06
N PHE A 135 -12.13 5.87 -18.13
CA PHE A 135 -12.22 6.91 -17.10
C PHE A 135 -13.60 7.61 -17.06
N ASP A 136 -14.40 7.47 -18.09
CA ASP A 136 -15.81 7.91 -18.16
C ASP A 136 -16.80 6.83 -17.68
N GLY A 137 -16.31 5.71 -17.14
CA GLY A 137 -17.12 4.68 -16.47
C GLY A 137 -17.69 3.61 -17.40
N HIS A 138 -17.34 3.56 -18.70
CA HIS A 138 -17.80 2.51 -19.60
C HIS A 138 -16.99 1.24 -19.45
N LEU A 139 -17.68 0.09 -19.32
CA LEU A 139 -17.03 -1.22 -19.32
C LEU A 139 -16.36 -1.48 -20.66
N THR A 140 -15.05 -1.77 -20.66
CA THR A 140 -14.26 -2.05 -21.87
C THR A 140 -13.82 -3.51 -21.96
N ARG A 141 -13.66 -4.19 -20.82
CA ARG A 141 -13.20 -5.58 -20.77
C ARG A 141 -13.67 -6.29 -19.51
N ILE A 142 -13.91 -7.60 -19.63
CA ILE A 142 -14.05 -8.52 -18.50
C ILE A 142 -12.97 -9.59 -18.63
N CYS A 143 -12.20 -9.81 -17.57
CA CYS A 143 -11.17 -10.82 -17.49
C CYS A 143 -11.47 -11.77 -16.33
N PRO A 144 -11.94 -13.02 -16.60
CA PRO A 144 -12.11 -14.05 -15.57
C PRO A 144 -10.77 -14.43 -14.95
N VAL A 145 -10.74 -14.66 -13.64
CA VAL A 145 -9.52 -15.05 -12.90
C VAL A 145 -9.60 -16.46 -12.31
N HIS A 146 -10.76 -17.12 -12.39
CA HIS A 146 -11.02 -18.53 -12.09
C HIS A 146 -10.73 -19.02 -10.67
N ASP A 147 -10.18 -18.18 -9.78
CA ASP A 147 -9.77 -18.55 -8.42
C ASP A 147 -9.94 -17.35 -7.46
N HIS A 148 -9.50 -17.50 -6.21
CA HIS A 148 -9.57 -16.48 -5.19
C HIS A 148 -8.26 -15.68 -5.09
N TYR A 149 -8.39 -14.35 -5.19
CA TYR A 149 -7.27 -13.42 -5.06
C TYR A 149 -7.64 -12.27 -4.15
N LEU A 150 -6.71 -11.83 -3.32
CA LEU A 150 -6.90 -10.71 -2.38
C LEU A 150 -6.66 -9.36 -3.04
N GLY A 151 -5.79 -9.32 -4.05
CA GLY A 151 -5.43 -8.11 -4.76
C GLY A 151 -4.76 -8.40 -6.10
N PHE A 152 -4.48 -7.36 -6.84
CA PHE A 152 -3.80 -7.43 -8.13
C PHE A 152 -3.07 -6.14 -8.46
N ARG A 153 -2.16 -6.22 -9.44
CA ARG A 153 -1.54 -5.07 -10.13
C ARG A 153 -1.52 -5.33 -11.62
N VAL A 154 -1.84 -4.31 -12.40
CA VAL A 154 -1.76 -4.35 -13.85
C VAL A 154 -0.36 -3.92 -14.29
N GLN A 155 0.26 -4.76 -15.12
CA GLN A 155 1.56 -4.48 -15.74
C GLN A 155 1.39 -4.39 -17.26
N ALA A 156 1.93 -3.33 -17.88
CA ALA A 156 1.95 -3.15 -19.33
C ALA A 156 0.58 -3.38 -20.02
N ASP A 157 -0.53 -2.92 -19.41
CA ASP A 157 -1.92 -2.91 -19.92
C ASP A 157 -2.50 -4.27 -20.35
N SER A 158 -1.68 -5.30 -20.45
CA SER A 158 -2.08 -6.64 -20.90
C SER A 158 -1.79 -7.74 -19.88
N MET A 159 -0.90 -7.50 -18.96
CA MET A 159 -0.49 -8.44 -17.93
C MET A 159 -1.04 -8.02 -16.57
N VAL A 160 -1.47 -9.00 -15.79
CA VAL A 160 -1.89 -8.78 -14.40
C VAL A 160 -1.10 -9.70 -13.47
N VAL A 161 -0.64 -9.16 -12.36
CA VAL A 161 -0.11 -9.94 -11.24
C VAL A 161 -1.21 -10.05 -10.19
N LEU A 162 -1.64 -11.26 -9.93
CA LEU A 162 -2.68 -11.62 -8.95
C LEU A 162 -2.01 -12.05 -7.65
N ALA A 163 -2.51 -11.59 -6.50
CA ALA A 163 -2.00 -11.96 -5.18
C ALA A 163 -3.07 -12.72 -4.37
N SER A 164 -2.72 -13.88 -3.80
CA SER A 164 -3.70 -14.79 -3.19
C SER A 164 -3.64 -14.87 -1.67
N GLY A 165 -2.48 -14.65 -1.03
CA GLY A 165 -2.35 -14.85 0.41
C GLY A 165 -2.67 -16.27 0.88
N ASN A 166 -2.11 -17.28 0.20
CA ASN A 166 -2.28 -18.73 0.45
C ASN A 166 -3.71 -19.28 0.23
N CYS A 167 -4.57 -18.59 -0.53
CA CYS A 167 -5.97 -18.99 -0.66
C CYS A 167 -6.39 -19.55 -2.04
N ASN A 168 -5.44 -19.79 -2.96
CA ASN A 168 -5.76 -20.31 -4.29
C ASN A 168 -5.40 -21.81 -4.47
N GLU A 169 -6.02 -22.45 -5.48
CA GLU A 169 -5.80 -23.86 -5.78
C GLU A 169 -4.44 -24.13 -6.45
N ARG A 170 -3.82 -23.11 -7.05
CA ARG A 170 -2.49 -23.20 -7.69
C ARG A 170 -1.34 -23.23 -6.71
N LYS A 171 -1.61 -22.92 -5.44
CA LYS A 171 -0.62 -22.89 -4.36
C LYS A 171 0.56 -21.96 -4.66
N ALA A 172 0.27 -20.81 -5.27
CA ALA A 172 1.25 -19.74 -5.52
C ALA A 172 0.68 -18.39 -5.09
N ASN A 173 1.40 -17.65 -4.30
CA ASN A 173 0.93 -16.36 -3.78
C ASN A 173 0.87 -15.27 -4.85
N PHE A 174 1.75 -15.35 -5.84
CA PHE A 174 1.76 -14.38 -6.93
C PHE A 174 1.71 -15.10 -8.26
N ILE A 175 0.74 -14.74 -9.08
CA ILE A 175 0.50 -15.35 -10.39
C ILE A 175 0.43 -14.26 -11.43
N THR A 176 1.29 -14.34 -12.45
CA THR A 176 1.23 -13.45 -13.60
C THR A 176 0.37 -14.07 -14.69
N MET A 177 -0.62 -13.34 -15.17
CA MET A 177 -1.58 -13.78 -16.17
C MET A 177 -1.72 -12.74 -17.29
N GLU A 178 -1.80 -13.21 -18.53
CA GLU A 178 -2.14 -12.38 -19.69
C GLU A 178 -3.67 -12.22 -19.78
N MET A 179 -4.15 -10.98 -19.64
CA MET A 179 -5.61 -10.72 -19.58
C MET A 179 -6.36 -11.03 -20.87
N SER A 180 -5.72 -10.90 -22.03
CA SER A 180 -6.36 -11.14 -23.33
C SER A 180 -6.63 -12.62 -23.61
N THR A 181 -5.71 -13.48 -23.22
CA THR A 181 -5.77 -14.94 -23.44
C THR A 181 -6.14 -15.71 -22.19
N GLN A 182 -6.16 -15.07 -21.02
CA GLN A 182 -6.35 -15.67 -19.69
C GLN A 182 -5.32 -16.77 -19.38
N LYS A 183 -4.17 -16.74 -20.07
CA LYS A 183 -3.09 -17.70 -19.85
C LYS A 183 -2.20 -17.26 -18.70
N PHE A 184 -2.02 -18.16 -17.74
CA PHE A 184 -1.02 -18.00 -16.71
C PHE A 184 0.38 -18.12 -17.33
N LYS A 185 1.27 -17.21 -16.95
CA LYS A 185 2.64 -17.13 -17.47
C LYS A 185 3.66 -17.57 -16.44
N HIS A 186 3.50 -17.09 -15.21
CA HIS A 186 4.46 -17.33 -14.13
C HIS A 186 3.72 -17.48 -12.81
N GLU A 187 4.32 -18.27 -11.94
CA GLU A 187 3.90 -18.49 -10.56
C GLU A 187 5.10 -18.27 -9.63
N ALA A 188 4.88 -17.57 -8.54
CA ALA A 188 5.93 -17.27 -7.56
C ALA A 188 5.39 -17.38 -6.13
N GLU A 189 6.31 -17.61 -5.17
CA GLU A 189 5.99 -17.73 -3.75
C GLU A 189 5.01 -18.88 -3.49
N HIS A 190 5.47 -20.11 -3.75
CA HIS A 190 4.66 -21.31 -3.54
C HIS A 190 4.45 -21.59 -2.05
N PHE A 191 3.29 -22.16 -1.74
CA PHE A 191 2.89 -22.58 -0.40
C PHE A 191 2.30 -23.98 -0.41
N ASP A 192 2.44 -24.68 0.71
CA ASP A 192 2.00 -26.09 0.81
C ASP A 192 0.53 -26.22 1.20
N ARG A 193 0.06 -25.33 2.09
CA ARG A 193 -1.27 -25.39 2.67
C ARG A 193 -2.13 -24.19 2.26
N THR A 194 -3.30 -24.50 1.68
CA THR A 194 -4.30 -23.49 1.37
C THR A 194 -5.00 -23.04 2.66
N GLU A 195 -5.07 -21.73 2.87
CA GLU A 195 -5.69 -21.12 4.04
C GLU A 195 -6.61 -19.97 3.63
N SER A 196 -7.67 -19.75 4.41
CA SER A 196 -8.51 -18.57 4.29
C SER A 196 -7.96 -17.49 5.23
N TYR A 197 -7.15 -16.59 4.70
CA TYR A 197 -6.62 -15.47 5.46
C TYR A 197 -7.37 -14.19 5.10
N THR A 198 -7.94 -13.56 6.11
CA THR A 198 -8.73 -12.33 5.97
C THR A 198 -8.21 -11.28 6.95
N SER A 199 -6.98 -10.82 6.77
CA SER A 199 -6.51 -9.65 7.52
C SER A 199 -6.63 -8.40 6.66
N ASP A 200 -7.27 -7.38 7.19
CA ASP A 200 -7.36 -6.06 6.55
C ASP A 200 -6.01 -5.34 6.53
N THR A 201 -5.02 -5.87 7.26
CA THR A 201 -3.68 -5.29 7.39
C THR A 201 -2.65 -5.90 6.44
N TYR A 202 -2.98 -6.97 5.71
CA TYR A 202 -2.07 -7.58 4.76
C TYR A 202 -2.14 -6.92 3.39
N HIS A 203 -1.04 -6.30 3.00
CA HIS A 203 -0.86 -5.68 1.70
C HIS A 203 0.19 -6.45 0.89
N PRO A 204 -0.21 -7.30 -0.06
CA PRO A 204 0.72 -8.14 -0.84
C PRO A 204 1.70 -7.32 -1.69
N PHE A 205 1.28 -6.12 -2.10
CA PHE A 205 2.07 -5.19 -2.89
C PHE A 205 2.44 -3.98 -2.05
N VAL A 206 3.63 -4.01 -1.48
CA VAL A 206 4.10 -2.97 -0.54
C VAL A 206 4.75 -1.78 -1.22
N GLY A 207 5.05 -1.88 -2.52
CA GLY A 207 5.60 -0.80 -3.31
C GLY A 207 5.79 -1.19 -4.78
N GLN A 208 6.17 -0.22 -5.59
CA GLN A 208 6.46 -0.41 -6.99
C GLN A 208 7.61 0.51 -7.43
N GLN A 209 8.48 -0.01 -8.29
CA GLN A 209 9.57 0.74 -8.89
C GLN A 209 9.66 0.42 -10.38
N GLY A 210 9.17 1.32 -11.22
CA GLY A 210 8.97 1.02 -12.64
C GLY A 210 8.07 -0.19 -12.83
N ASP A 211 8.56 -1.19 -13.58
CA ASP A 211 7.84 -2.45 -13.81
C ASP A 211 8.06 -3.51 -12.73
N THR A 212 8.87 -3.22 -11.71
CA THR A 212 9.15 -4.13 -10.61
C THR A 212 8.19 -3.86 -9.43
N LEU A 213 7.48 -4.89 -8.99
CA LEU A 213 6.66 -4.86 -7.80
C LEU A 213 7.47 -5.28 -6.58
N LEU A 214 7.30 -4.58 -5.47
CA LEU A 214 7.80 -5.01 -4.17
C LEU A 214 6.67 -5.76 -3.48
N ILE A 215 6.95 -7.01 -3.13
CA ILE A 215 5.96 -7.96 -2.61
C ILE A 215 6.39 -8.52 -1.26
N THR A 216 5.41 -8.92 -0.47
CA THR A 216 5.59 -9.68 0.78
C THR A 216 4.54 -10.77 0.91
N ASN A 217 4.82 -11.79 1.71
CA ASN A 217 3.86 -12.84 2.06
C ASN A 217 3.18 -12.53 3.41
N PRO A 218 2.01 -13.13 3.69
CA PRO A 218 1.35 -12.96 5.00
C PRO A 218 2.25 -13.38 6.15
N PHE A 219 2.31 -12.59 7.22
CA PHE A 219 3.13 -12.80 8.42
C PHE A 219 4.65 -12.83 8.18
N HIS A 220 5.11 -12.37 7.02
CA HIS A 220 6.53 -12.29 6.71
C HIS A 220 7.07 -10.86 6.88
N THR A 221 8.34 -10.77 7.27
CA THR A 221 9.07 -9.51 7.43
C THR A 221 10.18 -9.36 6.38
N ASP A 222 10.04 -10.04 5.25
CA ASP A 222 10.90 -9.89 4.08
C ASP A 222 10.16 -9.20 2.94
N ILE A 223 10.93 -8.52 2.12
CA ILE A 223 10.47 -7.93 0.86
C ILE A 223 11.21 -8.63 -0.27
N LYS A 224 10.46 -8.98 -1.31
CA LYS A 224 10.98 -9.55 -2.55
C LYS A 224 10.64 -8.63 -3.73
N MET A 225 11.46 -8.68 -4.74
CA MET A 225 11.20 -8.04 -6.03
C MET A 225 10.53 -9.04 -6.96
N LEU A 226 9.40 -8.67 -7.53
CA LEU A 226 8.73 -9.44 -8.57
C LEU A 226 8.85 -8.69 -9.90
N ALA A 227 9.69 -9.20 -10.78
CA ALA A 227 9.91 -8.66 -12.12
C ALA A 227 9.82 -9.78 -13.14
N HIS A 228 9.14 -9.54 -14.26
CA HIS A 228 8.93 -10.53 -15.34
C HIS A 228 8.45 -11.91 -14.84
N GLY A 229 7.64 -11.90 -13.76
CA GLY A 229 7.11 -13.12 -13.15
C GLY A 229 8.10 -13.91 -12.28
N GLN A 230 9.29 -13.41 -12.08
CA GLN A 230 10.30 -14.01 -11.18
C GLN A 230 10.36 -13.22 -9.88
N SER A 231 10.29 -13.95 -8.77
CA SER A 231 10.50 -13.40 -7.43
C SER A 231 11.94 -13.57 -7.02
N THR A 232 12.59 -12.48 -6.59
CA THR A 232 13.95 -12.49 -6.06
C THR A 232 13.98 -11.80 -4.70
N PRO A 233 14.68 -12.39 -3.69
CA PRO A 233 14.81 -11.77 -2.38
C PRO A 233 15.48 -10.40 -2.49
N LEU A 234 14.93 -9.39 -1.80
CA LEU A 234 15.52 -8.08 -1.69
C LEU A 234 16.15 -7.87 -0.31
N CYS A 235 15.34 -7.99 0.73
CA CYS A 235 15.81 -7.82 2.10
C CYS A 235 14.86 -8.51 3.10
N THR A 236 15.45 -8.88 4.24
CA THR A 236 14.72 -9.42 5.41
C THR A 236 14.92 -8.46 6.57
N PHE A 237 13.85 -8.09 7.25
CA PHE A 237 13.89 -7.22 8.42
C PHE A 237 13.88 -8.05 9.70
N ARG A 238 14.77 -7.70 10.63
CA ARG A 238 14.81 -8.23 11.98
C ARG A 238 14.55 -7.12 12.98
N PHE A 239 13.42 -7.17 13.61
CA PHE A 239 12.98 -6.21 14.61
C PHE A 239 13.46 -6.64 16.00
N ASN A 240 13.87 -5.69 16.85
CA ASN A 240 14.28 -5.97 18.24
C ASN A 240 13.09 -6.09 19.21
N THR A 241 11.91 -6.44 18.73
CA THR A 241 10.72 -6.67 19.54
C THR A 241 10.95 -7.77 20.58
N LYS A 242 10.33 -7.66 21.76
CA LYS A 242 10.43 -8.68 22.83
C LYS A 242 9.89 -10.02 22.39
N GLU A 243 8.85 -10.01 21.60
CA GLU A 243 8.23 -11.17 20.98
C GLU A 243 8.56 -11.20 19.49
N GLN A 244 8.74 -12.36 18.94
CA GLN A 244 9.02 -12.58 17.51
C GLN A 244 7.98 -13.51 16.91
N MET A 245 7.77 -13.42 15.61
CA MET A 245 7.07 -14.46 14.89
C MET A 245 7.80 -15.80 15.08
N PRO A 246 7.07 -16.93 15.23
CA PRO A 246 7.70 -18.24 15.28
C PRO A 246 8.62 -18.48 14.07
N ALA A 247 9.82 -19.04 14.32
CA ALA A 247 10.76 -19.33 13.23
C ALA A 247 10.25 -20.41 12.25
N ASN A 248 9.36 -21.29 12.73
CA ASN A 248 8.72 -22.38 11.99
C ASN A 248 7.27 -22.03 11.61
N GLN A 249 7.02 -20.83 11.09
CA GLN A 249 5.68 -20.31 10.75
C GLN A 249 4.87 -21.28 9.88
N GLN A 250 5.53 -22.04 9.00
CA GLN A 250 4.89 -23.01 8.12
C GLN A 250 4.17 -24.16 8.86
N GLU A 251 4.47 -24.37 10.16
CA GLU A 251 3.80 -25.38 10.98
C GLU A 251 2.44 -24.93 11.53
N TYR A 252 2.19 -23.60 11.51
CA TYR A 252 0.99 -22.98 12.05
C TYR A 252 0.04 -22.51 10.95
N THR A 253 -1.26 -22.48 11.23
CA THR A 253 -2.24 -21.78 10.41
C THR A 253 -2.10 -20.27 10.61
N PHE A 254 -2.60 -19.48 9.67
CA PHE A 254 -2.66 -18.03 9.84
C PHE A 254 -3.53 -17.62 11.03
N GLU A 255 -4.61 -18.38 11.31
CA GLU A 255 -5.43 -18.15 12.49
C GLU A 255 -4.64 -18.38 13.79
N GLU A 256 -3.88 -19.48 13.87
CA GLU A 256 -3.00 -19.75 15.01
C GLU A 256 -1.93 -18.66 15.16
N LEU A 257 -1.26 -18.26 14.09
CA LEU A 257 -0.29 -17.16 14.11
C LEU A 257 -0.92 -15.86 14.61
N ALA A 258 -2.10 -15.51 14.11
CA ALA A 258 -2.83 -14.33 14.55
C ALA A 258 -3.21 -14.40 16.04
N GLN A 259 -3.65 -15.56 16.53
CA GLN A 259 -3.95 -15.77 17.95
C GLN A 259 -2.70 -15.73 18.84
N MET A 260 -1.60 -16.34 18.41
CA MET A 260 -0.32 -16.36 19.14
C MET A 260 0.27 -14.97 19.31
N THR A 261 0.03 -14.09 18.34
CA THR A 261 0.62 -12.74 18.28
C THR A 261 -0.36 -11.65 18.72
N LYS A 262 -1.61 -12.02 19.00
CA LYS A 262 -2.66 -11.09 19.42
C LYS A 262 -2.25 -10.35 20.71
N HIS A 263 -2.27 -9.02 20.66
CA HIS A 263 -1.87 -8.11 21.76
C HIS A 263 -0.38 -8.26 22.20
N LYS A 264 0.45 -8.88 21.39
CA LYS A 264 1.89 -8.96 21.64
C LYS A 264 2.64 -7.94 20.77
N PRO A 265 3.77 -7.40 21.22
CA PRO A 265 4.60 -6.47 20.45
C PRO A 265 5.37 -7.21 19.36
N VAL A 266 4.67 -7.71 18.37
CA VAL A 266 5.19 -8.45 17.21
C VAL A 266 4.86 -7.68 15.94
N VAL A 267 5.82 -7.57 15.04
CA VAL A 267 5.58 -7.05 13.69
C VAL A 267 4.90 -8.13 12.86
N HIS A 268 3.71 -7.83 12.37
CA HIS A 268 2.88 -8.78 11.63
C HIS A 268 3.18 -8.78 10.14
N ASN A 269 3.22 -7.58 9.54
CA ASN A 269 3.38 -7.40 8.11
C ASN A 269 4.15 -6.12 7.81
N ILE A 270 4.86 -6.13 6.69
CA ILE A 270 5.30 -4.90 6.04
C ILE A 270 4.11 -4.38 5.23
N ALA A 271 3.74 -3.13 5.45
CA ALA A 271 2.59 -2.52 4.79
C ALA A 271 2.96 -1.61 3.62
N LEU A 272 4.19 -1.06 3.65
CA LEU A 272 4.64 -0.09 2.66
C LEU A 272 6.15 -0.16 2.50
N ALA A 273 6.63 0.02 1.27
CA ALA A 273 8.05 0.23 0.97
C ALA A 273 8.21 1.28 -0.12
N CYS A 274 9.05 2.27 0.12
CA CYS A 274 9.36 3.32 -0.84
C CYS A 274 10.80 3.81 -0.68
N ALA A 275 11.24 4.67 -1.57
CA ALA A 275 12.57 5.26 -1.52
C ALA A 275 12.53 6.74 -1.93
N THR A 276 13.47 7.50 -1.39
CA THR A 276 13.90 8.80 -1.90
C THR A 276 15.28 8.66 -2.55
N CYS A 277 15.90 9.77 -2.98
CA CYS A 277 17.28 9.75 -3.46
C CYS A 277 18.28 9.34 -2.36
N ASP A 278 17.96 9.59 -1.08
CA ASP A 278 18.90 9.51 0.03
C ASP A 278 18.65 8.33 0.98
N ALA A 279 17.44 7.78 0.96
CA ALA A 279 17.05 6.74 1.90
C ALA A 279 15.93 5.83 1.37
N ARG A 280 15.81 4.67 1.97
CA ARG A 280 14.68 3.75 1.81
C ARG A 280 13.80 3.80 3.04
N TYR A 281 12.51 3.57 2.86
CA TYR A 281 11.53 3.57 3.94
C TYR A 281 10.67 2.32 3.88
N ILE A 282 10.38 1.78 5.06
CA ILE A 282 9.37 0.74 5.24
C ILE A 282 8.35 1.19 6.27
N GLY A 283 7.08 0.98 5.95
CA GLY A 283 5.97 1.10 6.89
C GLY A 283 5.53 -0.30 7.33
N TYR A 284 5.25 -0.48 8.58
CA TYR A 284 4.82 -1.76 9.14
C TYR A 284 3.93 -1.57 10.36
N GLU A 285 3.20 -2.62 10.68
CA GLU A 285 2.25 -2.64 11.77
C GLU A 285 2.74 -3.54 12.89
N MET A 286 2.58 -3.08 14.11
CA MET A 286 2.95 -3.80 15.32
C MET A 286 1.86 -3.61 16.38
N PHE A 287 1.44 -4.68 17.02
CA PHE A 287 0.64 -4.57 18.23
C PHE A 287 1.50 -4.08 19.39
N GLY A 288 1.00 -3.11 20.14
CA GLY A 288 1.58 -2.60 21.36
C GLY A 288 0.60 -2.70 22.53
N GLU A 289 1.00 -2.15 23.66
CA GLU A 289 0.17 -2.13 24.88
C GLU A 289 -1.19 -1.44 24.66
N TYR A 290 -1.23 -0.45 23.79
CA TYR A 290 -2.42 0.39 23.54
C TYR A 290 -3.15 0.03 22.23
N GLY A 291 -2.78 -1.07 21.56
CA GLY A 291 -3.38 -1.52 20.30
C GLY A 291 -2.41 -1.56 19.13
N LEU A 292 -2.95 -1.52 17.92
CA LEU A 292 -2.17 -1.54 16.69
C LEU A 292 -1.51 -0.18 16.46
N SER A 293 -0.18 -0.18 16.31
CA SER A 293 0.61 0.99 15.95
C SER A 293 1.20 0.82 14.56
N TYR A 294 1.20 1.89 13.78
CA TYR A 294 1.91 1.96 12.51
C TYR A 294 3.25 2.67 12.71
N LEU A 295 4.32 2.03 12.27
CA LEU A 295 5.68 2.53 12.39
C LEU A 295 6.30 2.76 11.01
N LEU A 296 7.20 3.73 10.94
CA LEU A 296 7.97 4.02 9.74
C LEU A 296 9.46 3.94 10.08
N THR A 297 10.19 3.10 9.36
CA THR A 297 11.66 3.03 9.47
C THR A 297 12.31 3.64 8.24
N ARG A 298 13.25 4.55 8.46
CA ARG A 298 14.18 5.06 7.47
C ARG A 298 15.46 4.24 7.49
N ILE A 299 15.89 3.75 6.34
CA ILE A 299 17.11 2.99 6.13
C ILE A 299 18.05 3.86 5.33
N LYS A 300 19.15 4.30 5.94
CA LYS A 300 20.16 5.15 5.32
C LYS A 300 21.09 4.35 4.40
N ALA A 301 21.88 5.05 3.60
CA ALA A 301 22.83 4.45 2.67
C ALA A 301 23.90 3.58 3.37
N ASP A 302 24.28 3.91 4.61
CA ASP A 302 25.23 3.15 5.43
C ASP A 302 24.60 1.90 6.09
N GLY A 303 23.31 1.65 5.86
CA GLY A 303 22.55 0.55 6.44
C GLY A 303 22.02 0.82 7.85
N SER A 304 22.31 1.97 8.45
CA SER A 304 21.73 2.36 9.74
C SER A 304 20.23 2.63 9.58
N THR A 305 19.49 2.32 10.65
CA THR A 305 18.03 2.51 10.68
C THR A 305 17.65 3.55 11.71
N GLN A 306 16.58 4.28 11.42
CA GLN A 306 15.90 5.19 12.34
C GLN A 306 14.42 4.90 12.29
N ASN A 307 13.74 5.00 13.42
CA ASN A 307 12.34 4.64 13.55
C ASN A 307 11.49 5.78 14.08
N MET A 308 10.23 5.81 13.65
CA MET A 308 9.22 6.74 14.12
C MET A 308 7.88 5.99 14.21
N THR A 309 7.11 6.27 15.25
CA THR A 309 5.74 5.78 15.38
C THR A 309 4.79 6.80 14.77
N ILE A 310 3.98 6.38 13.80
CA ILE A 310 2.87 7.19 13.29
C ILE A 310 1.68 6.94 14.21
N MET A 311 1.43 7.83 15.12
CA MET A 311 0.28 7.76 16.02
C MET A 311 -0.86 8.65 15.51
N ASN A 312 -2.09 8.32 15.90
CA ASN A 312 -3.24 9.22 15.73
C ASN A 312 -3.18 10.46 16.66
N ASN A 313 -2.04 10.69 17.32
CA ASN A 313 -1.78 11.87 18.13
C ASN A 313 -0.89 12.82 17.34
N PRO A 314 -1.38 13.98 16.94
CA PRO A 314 -0.60 14.94 16.16
C PRO A 314 0.59 15.47 16.96
N GLU A 315 1.75 15.43 16.34
CA GLU A 315 2.89 16.23 16.78
C GLU A 315 2.65 17.71 16.43
N PRO A 316 3.15 18.66 17.23
CA PRO A 316 2.91 20.09 16.98
C PRO A 316 3.29 20.55 15.58
N ASN A 317 4.34 19.98 14.97
CA ASN A 317 4.81 20.34 13.63
C ASN A 317 4.12 19.56 12.50
N PHE A 318 3.50 18.42 12.82
CA PHE A 318 2.80 17.56 11.87
C PHE A 318 1.45 17.10 12.43
N PRO A 319 0.54 18.05 12.71
CA PRO A 319 -0.70 17.78 13.43
C PRO A 319 -1.67 16.84 12.70
N TYR A 320 -1.45 16.63 11.40
CA TYR A 320 -2.33 15.84 10.54
C TYR A 320 -1.64 14.56 10.01
N LEU A 321 -0.54 14.12 10.63
CA LEU A 321 0.12 12.88 10.27
C LEU A 321 -0.77 11.71 10.70
N SER A 322 -1.11 10.85 9.74
CA SER A 322 -1.90 9.64 9.96
C SER A 322 -1.35 8.48 9.14
N THR A 323 -1.83 7.27 9.40
CA THR A 323 -1.40 6.06 8.71
C THR A 323 -1.48 6.23 7.19
N PRO A 324 -0.37 6.08 6.47
CA PRO A 324 -0.36 6.22 5.02
C PRO A 324 -1.07 5.04 4.34
N LEU A 325 -1.83 5.34 3.32
CA LEU A 325 -2.46 4.33 2.45
C LEU A 325 -1.54 3.90 1.30
N CYS A 326 -0.66 4.80 0.86
CA CYS A 326 0.36 4.48 -0.14
C CYS A 326 1.53 5.47 -0.06
N ALA A 327 2.54 5.23 -0.88
CA ALA A 327 3.61 6.19 -1.12
C ALA A 327 3.78 6.41 -2.64
N SER A 328 4.05 7.64 -3.02
CA SER A 328 4.33 8.05 -4.40
C SER A 328 5.36 9.17 -4.41
N ASP A 329 6.34 9.08 -5.30
CA ASP A 329 7.34 10.12 -5.55
C ASP A 329 8.03 10.67 -4.27
N GLY A 330 8.37 9.78 -3.33
CA GLY A 330 8.98 10.15 -2.05
C GLY A 330 8.04 10.88 -1.09
N GLN A 331 6.74 10.71 -1.26
CA GLN A 331 5.71 11.23 -0.37
C GLN A 331 4.87 10.09 0.19
N LEU A 332 4.53 10.17 1.48
CA LEU A 332 3.49 9.35 2.07
C LEU A 332 2.14 10.01 1.79
N VAL A 333 1.18 9.21 1.39
CA VAL A 333 -0.19 9.65 1.09
C VAL A 333 -1.11 9.10 2.17
N SER A 334 -1.70 9.98 2.94
CA SER A 334 -2.69 9.61 3.96
C SER A 334 -4.00 10.39 3.75
N VAL A 335 -5.06 9.91 4.38
CA VAL A 335 -6.38 10.51 4.25
C VAL A 335 -7.00 10.67 5.62
N MET A 336 -7.55 11.85 5.90
CA MET A 336 -8.24 12.10 7.15
C MET A 336 -9.68 12.54 6.88
N PRO A 337 -10.68 11.86 7.46
CA PRO A 337 -12.07 12.29 7.40
C PRO A 337 -12.26 13.71 7.96
N ALA A 338 -13.11 14.52 7.32
CA ALA A 338 -13.30 15.91 7.71
C ALA A 338 -13.70 16.07 9.18
N TYR A 339 -14.56 15.20 9.72
CA TYR A 339 -14.96 15.26 11.13
C TYR A 339 -13.79 15.00 12.10
N MET A 340 -12.89 14.04 11.77
CA MET A 340 -11.71 13.75 12.58
C MET A 340 -10.73 14.92 12.56
N LEU A 341 -10.57 15.55 11.40
CA LEU A 341 -9.71 16.69 11.20
C LEU A 341 -10.14 17.89 12.06
N LEU A 342 -11.44 18.18 12.08
CA LEU A 342 -12.01 19.23 12.93
C LEU A 342 -11.93 18.89 14.43
N GLN A 343 -12.04 17.61 14.82
CA GLN A 343 -11.80 17.18 16.19
C GLN A 343 -10.34 17.36 16.59
N THR A 344 -9.40 17.03 15.72
CA THR A 344 -7.96 17.25 15.91
C THR A 344 -7.67 18.73 16.09
N GLU A 345 -8.19 19.60 15.23
CA GLU A 345 -8.01 21.06 15.40
C GLU A 345 -8.51 21.57 16.75
N LYS A 346 -9.70 21.13 17.14
CA LYS A 346 -10.27 21.49 18.45
C LYS A 346 -9.41 21.02 19.62
N ALA A 347 -8.88 19.80 19.54
CA ALA A 347 -8.07 19.22 20.61
C ALA A 347 -6.72 19.93 20.78
N TYR A 348 -6.13 20.42 19.69
CA TYR A 348 -4.79 21.02 19.68
C TYR A 348 -4.78 22.54 19.48
N GLY A 349 -5.96 23.19 19.48
CA GLY A 349 -6.07 24.65 19.32
C GLY A 349 -5.68 25.12 17.92
N LEU A 350 -5.81 24.28 16.91
CA LEU A 350 -5.58 24.59 15.50
C LEU A 350 -6.87 25.11 14.87
N ASN A 351 -6.77 25.78 13.72
CA ASN A 351 -7.96 26.36 13.05
C ASN A 351 -7.83 26.45 11.52
N LEU A 352 -6.88 25.75 10.90
CA LEU A 352 -6.62 25.85 9.47
C LEU A 352 -7.87 25.51 8.64
N PHE A 353 -8.45 24.35 8.90
CA PHE A 353 -9.63 23.87 8.17
C PHE A 353 -10.93 24.44 8.70
N THR A 354 -11.02 24.66 10.01
CA THR A 354 -12.16 25.37 10.62
C THR A 354 -12.31 26.78 10.05
N SER A 355 -11.24 27.53 9.90
CA SER A 355 -11.26 28.88 9.31
C SER A 355 -11.52 28.86 7.81
N ALA A 356 -11.17 27.76 7.10
CA ALA A 356 -11.49 27.55 5.70
C ALA A 356 -12.96 27.11 5.47
N GLY A 357 -13.73 26.89 6.55
CA GLY A 357 -15.15 26.54 6.47
C GLY A 357 -15.44 25.07 6.19
N LEU A 358 -14.44 24.16 6.46
CA LEU A 358 -14.65 22.71 6.36
C LEU A 358 -15.77 22.28 7.33
N LYS A 359 -16.68 21.44 6.84
CA LYS A 359 -17.78 20.86 7.63
C LYS A 359 -17.50 19.40 7.95
N PRO A 360 -18.02 18.86 9.07
CA PRO A 360 -17.84 17.45 9.43
C PRO A 360 -18.35 16.45 8.38
N THR A 361 -19.29 16.90 7.55
CA THR A 361 -19.93 16.11 6.49
C THR A 361 -19.26 16.26 5.13
N ASP A 362 -18.22 17.08 5.01
CA ASP A 362 -17.49 17.24 3.74
C ASP A 362 -16.65 15.99 3.43
N ASN A 363 -16.23 15.89 2.19
CA ASN A 363 -15.31 14.84 1.75
C ASN A 363 -13.99 14.87 2.58
N PRO A 364 -13.29 13.74 2.70
CA PRO A 364 -12.03 13.70 3.43
C PRO A 364 -10.97 14.60 2.78
N VAL A 365 -9.93 14.88 3.54
CA VAL A 365 -8.76 15.65 3.09
C VAL A 365 -7.60 14.67 2.90
N ILE A 366 -6.91 14.79 1.77
CA ILE A 366 -5.69 14.01 1.46
C ILE A 366 -4.49 14.81 1.93
N PHE A 367 -3.57 14.13 2.63
CA PHE A 367 -2.30 14.68 3.05
C PHE A 367 -1.15 14.02 2.31
N LEU A 368 -0.22 14.84 1.85
CA LEU A 368 1.02 14.44 1.17
C LEU A 368 2.19 14.85 2.06
N HIS A 369 2.85 13.89 2.68
CA HIS A 369 3.98 14.12 3.56
C HIS A 369 5.28 13.77 2.82
N ARG A 370 6.11 14.78 2.50
CA ARG A 370 7.38 14.58 1.79
C ARG A 370 8.43 13.99 2.72
N LEU A 371 8.95 12.83 2.37
CA LEU A 371 10.04 12.16 3.05
C LEU A 371 11.37 12.90 2.83
N ARG A 372 12.27 12.82 3.82
CA ARG A 372 13.63 13.42 3.78
C ARG A 372 14.62 12.52 3.04
#